data_4006b4a176d4e3d1e6376a5f86102077
#
_entry.id   4006b4a176d4e3d1e6376a5f86102077
#
_cell.length_a   1.000
_cell.length_b   1.000
_cell.length_c   1.000
_cell.angle_alpha   90.00
_cell.angle_beta   90.00
_cell.angle_gamma   90.00
#
_symmetry.space_group_name_H-M   'P 1'
#
loop_
_entity.id
_entity.type
_entity.pdbx_description
1 polymer ?
#
loop_
_entity_poly.entity_id
_entity_poly.type
_entity_poly.pdbx_seq_one_letter_code
_entity_poly.pdbx_strand_id
1 'polypeptide(L)'
;MTPRRGFALAASALIAIAGLAFVGSLASGTIVVFVRDSPASWSNLNVHFADIQVHRADAGNDSGWISLPLSSTAIDFMAIGNLAEQLALHRAPAGKYTQIRIVVSSVDGVLADGTPVSLTVPDGVLKTVTPFNLPGGGSVTITLDFDLDGSVHSAGDKWIFRPVLGAVQIS
;
A
#
# COMPACT_ATOMS: atom_id res chain seq x y z
N MET A 1 85.17 29.54 -19.15
CA MET A 1 84.06 30.21 -18.50
C MET A 1 82.78 29.68 -19.14
N THR A 2 82.08 28.76 -18.55
CA THR A 2 80.89 28.13 -19.06
C THR A 2 79.68 28.55 -18.21
N PRO A 3 78.60 29.10 -18.79
CA PRO A 3 77.41 29.39 -17.97
C PRO A 3 76.51 28.11 -17.87
N ARG A 4 76.20 27.80 -16.66
CA ARG A 4 75.23 26.72 -16.30
C ARG A 4 73.82 27.15 -16.67
N ARG A 5 73.17 26.34 -17.50
CA ARG A 5 71.71 26.43 -17.80
C ARG A 5 70.95 25.76 -16.66
N GLY A 6 70.19 26.55 -15.95
CA GLY A 6 69.20 26.01 -14.98
C GLY A 6 67.98 25.47 -15.67
N PHE A 7 67.66 24.22 -15.41
CA PHE A 7 66.39 23.63 -15.77
C PHE A 7 65.34 23.97 -14.72
N ALA A 8 64.34 24.74 -15.11
CA ALA A 8 63.16 24.94 -14.28
C ALA A 8 62.19 23.77 -14.53
N LEU A 9 62.01 22.93 -13.54
CA LEU A 9 60.98 21.91 -13.49
C LEU A 9 59.64 22.57 -13.14
N ALA A 10 58.77 22.70 -14.11
CA ALA A 10 57.38 23.06 -13.86
C ALA A 10 56.62 21.83 -13.33
N ALA A 11 56.33 21.83 -12.04
CA ALA A 11 55.45 20.83 -11.45
C ALA A 11 54.00 21.17 -11.78
N SER A 12 53.42 20.46 -12.72
CA SER A 12 51.96 20.53 -13.02
C SER A 12 51.22 19.74 -11.96
N ALA A 13 50.58 20.45 -11.01
CA ALA A 13 49.67 19.83 -10.05
C ALA A 13 48.36 19.47 -10.77
N LEU A 14 48.15 18.20 -11.02
CA LEU A 14 46.88 17.63 -11.44
C LEU A 14 45.94 17.61 -10.23
N ILE A 15 45.01 18.56 -10.17
CA ILE A 15 43.91 18.54 -9.22
C ILE A 15 42.88 17.54 -9.78
N ALA A 16 42.91 16.32 -9.24
CA ALA A 16 41.85 15.35 -9.45
C ALA A 16 40.61 15.80 -8.65
N ILE A 17 39.64 16.42 -9.33
CA ILE A 17 38.31 16.65 -8.76
C ILE A 17 37.62 15.29 -8.69
N ALA A 18 37.70 14.63 -7.56
CA ALA A 18 36.86 13.49 -7.25
C ALA A 18 35.40 13.99 -7.12
N GLY A 19 34.64 13.87 -8.19
CA GLY A 19 33.21 14.07 -8.17
C GLY A 19 32.60 13.04 -7.25
N LEU A 20 32.28 13.43 -6.02
CA LEU A 20 31.38 12.67 -5.14
C LEU A 20 30.00 12.64 -5.82
N ALA A 21 29.73 11.57 -6.52
CA ALA A 21 28.37 11.23 -6.92
C ALA A 21 27.58 11.00 -5.61
N PHE A 22 26.84 12.00 -5.19
CA PHE A 22 25.86 11.89 -4.12
C PHE A 22 24.74 10.99 -4.67
N VAL A 23 24.88 9.69 -4.50
CA VAL A 23 23.77 8.76 -4.70
C VAL A 23 22.80 9.08 -3.57
N GLY A 24 21.87 9.99 -3.83
CA GLY A 24 20.80 10.31 -2.90
C GLY A 24 20.06 9.01 -2.59
N SER A 25 20.36 8.43 -1.44
CA SER A 25 19.56 7.35 -0.89
C SER A 25 18.15 7.90 -0.79
N LEU A 26 17.24 7.41 -1.64
CA LEU A 26 15.84 7.78 -1.56
C LEU A 26 15.38 7.39 -0.16
N ALA A 27 15.12 8.40 0.67
CA ALA A 27 14.61 8.15 2.00
C ALA A 27 13.36 7.29 1.89
N SER A 28 13.26 6.26 2.72
CA SER A 28 12.09 5.38 2.77
C SER A 28 11.45 5.46 4.14
N GLY A 29 10.15 5.24 4.20
CA GLY A 29 9.37 5.08 5.42
C GLY A 29 8.62 3.75 5.42
N THR A 30 7.86 3.49 6.46
CA THR A 30 7.03 2.30 6.61
C THR A 30 5.56 2.65 6.46
N ILE A 31 4.84 1.92 5.63
CA ILE A 31 3.38 1.97 5.53
C ILE A 31 2.84 0.72 6.20
N VAL A 32 1.91 0.90 7.13
CA VAL A 32 1.17 -0.17 7.79
C VAL A 32 -0.30 0.00 7.43
N VAL A 33 -0.94 -1.06 6.95
CA VAL A 33 -2.36 -1.03 6.57
C VAL A 33 -3.13 -1.99 7.45
N PHE A 34 -4.19 -1.48 8.06
CA PHE A 34 -5.18 -2.24 8.79
C PHE A 34 -6.53 -2.18 8.09
N VAL A 35 -7.30 -3.25 8.25
CA VAL A 35 -8.71 -3.30 7.86
C VAL A 35 -9.55 -3.58 9.09
N ARG A 36 -10.76 -3.06 9.09
CA ARG A 36 -11.77 -3.31 10.11
C ARG A 36 -13.17 -3.20 9.52
N ASP A 37 -14.14 -3.75 10.22
CA ASP A 37 -15.57 -3.52 10.01
C ASP A 37 -16.35 -3.92 11.27
N SER A 38 -17.66 -3.64 11.25
CA SER A 38 -18.63 -4.07 12.28
C SER A 38 -19.80 -4.77 11.58
N PRO A 39 -19.64 -6.04 11.21
CA PRO A 39 -20.62 -6.76 10.41
C PRO A 39 -21.81 -7.27 11.25
N ALA A 40 -22.99 -7.44 10.63
CA ALA A 40 -24.23 -7.73 11.34
C ALA A 40 -24.87 -9.11 11.13
N SER A 41 -24.67 -9.80 10.01
CA SER A 41 -25.61 -10.90 9.64
C SER A 41 -24.98 -12.23 9.21
N TRP A 42 -23.66 -12.40 9.39
CA TRP A 42 -22.93 -13.58 8.96
C TRP A 42 -22.36 -14.33 10.18
N SER A 43 -22.21 -15.64 10.08
CA SER A 43 -21.45 -16.44 11.05
C SER A 43 -19.96 -16.43 10.75
N ASN A 44 -19.60 -16.27 9.47
CA ASN A 44 -18.25 -16.13 8.97
C ASN A 44 -18.30 -15.37 7.64
N LEU A 45 -17.35 -14.48 7.38
CA LEU A 45 -17.20 -13.80 6.10
C LEU A 45 -15.73 -13.57 5.79
N ASN A 46 -15.15 -14.41 4.93
CA ASN A 46 -13.78 -14.35 4.49
C ASN A 46 -13.66 -13.47 3.23
N VAL A 47 -12.92 -12.39 3.33
CA VAL A 47 -12.53 -11.57 2.18
C VAL A 47 -11.11 -11.91 1.81
N HIS A 48 -10.89 -12.36 0.57
CA HIS A 48 -9.57 -12.69 0.03
C HIS A 48 -9.02 -11.51 -0.76
N PHE A 49 -7.85 -11.05 -0.38
CA PHE A 49 -7.16 -9.93 -1.00
C PHE A 49 -6.09 -10.43 -1.96
N ALA A 50 -6.05 -9.88 -3.16
CA ALA A 50 -5.00 -10.16 -4.15
C ALA A 50 -3.86 -9.14 -4.07
N ASP A 51 -4.17 -7.86 -3.81
CA ASP A 51 -3.17 -6.79 -3.77
C ASP A 51 -3.69 -5.59 -2.99
N ILE A 52 -2.75 -4.80 -2.47
CA ILE A 52 -2.99 -3.45 -2.00
C ILE A 52 -1.89 -2.54 -2.53
N GLN A 53 -2.24 -1.39 -3.07
CA GLN A 53 -1.33 -0.48 -3.73
C GLN A 53 -1.55 0.95 -3.26
N VAL A 54 -0.46 1.72 -3.27
CA VAL A 54 -0.48 3.16 -3.04
C VAL A 54 0.10 3.88 -4.26
N HIS A 55 -0.46 5.04 -4.61
CA HIS A 55 -0.06 5.81 -5.78
C HIS A 55 0.73 7.05 -5.38
N ARG A 56 1.91 7.23 -5.97
CA ARG A 56 2.77 8.40 -5.75
C ARG A 56 2.18 9.64 -6.42
N ALA A 57 2.26 10.78 -5.72
CA ALA A 57 1.77 12.07 -6.22
C ALA A 57 2.59 12.64 -7.39
N ASP A 58 3.86 12.24 -7.52
CA ASP A 58 4.81 12.70 -8.52
C ASP A 58 4.85 11.83 -9.78
N ALA A 59 3.94 10.86 -9.90
CA ALA A 59 3.86 9.95 -11.04
C ALA A 59 2.56 10.15 -11.85
N GLY A 60 2.56 9.69 -13.11
CA GLY A 60 1.37 9.70 -13.95
C GLY A 60 0.32 8.69 -13.49
N ASN A 61 -0.93 8.86 -13.93
CA ASN A 61 -2.08 8.06 -13.47
C ASN A 61 -1.92 6.54 -13.65
N ASP A 62 -1.20 6.11 -14.68
CA ASP A 62 -0.99 4.70 -15.00
C ASP A 62 0.36 4.16 -14.48
N SER A 63 1.18 5.04 -13.91
CA SER A 63 2.49 4.73 -13.34
C SER A 63 2.54 5.15 -11.86
N GLY A 64 3.57 4.72 -11.13
CA GLY A 64 3.74 5.15 -9.74
C GLY A 64 2.89 4.40 -8.72
N TRP A 65 2.20 3.33 -9.12
CA TRP A 65 1.59 2.39 -8.20
C TRP A 65 2.66 1.51 -7.57
N ILE A 66 2.63 1.41 -6.26
CA ILE A 66 3.52 0.58 -5.46
C ILE A 66 2.67 -0.43 -4.73
N SER A 67 2.87 -1.73 -5.01
CA SER A 67 2.23 -2.83 -4.27
C SER A 67 2.87 -2.97 -2.89
N LEU A 68 2.02 -3.13 -1.90
CA LEU A 68 2.41 -3.41 -0.53
C LEU A 68 2.20 -4.92 -0.29
N PRO A 69 3.24 -5.71 -0.03
CA PRO A 69 3.10 -7.13 0.25
C PRO A 69 2.10 -7.39 1.37
N LEU A 70 1.16 -8.29 1.11
CA LEU A 70 0.12 -8.64 2.07
C LEU A 70 0.71 -9.43 3.24
N SER A 71 0.35 -9.06 4.46
CA SER A 71 0.63 -9.83 5.68
C SER A 71 -0.36 -10.97 5.85
N SER A 72 -1.60 -10.75 5.38
CA SER A 72 -2.66 -11.75 5.33
C SER A 72 -3.38 -11.64 3.98
N THR A 73 -3.60 -12.77 3.33
CA THR A 73 -4.32 -12.83 2.04
C THR A 73 -5.82 -13.10 2.21
N ALA A 74 -6.26 -13.45 3.41
CA ALA A 74 -7.65 -13.67 3.74
C ALA A 74 -7.93 -13.19 5.16
N ILE A 75 -9.02 -12.49 5.35
CA ILE A 75 -9.46 -11.99 6.65
C ILE A 75 -10.91 -12.39 6.87
N ASP A 76 -11.16 -13.07 7.98
CA ASP A 76 -12.52 -13.30 8.49
C ASP A 76 -12.98 -12.10 9.29
N PHE A 77 -13.82 -11.28 8.69
CA PHE A 77 -14.32 -10.06 9.32
C PHE A 77 -15.23 -10.32 10.52
N MET A 78 -15.85 -11.52 10.60
CA MET A 78 -16.62 -11.89 11.78
C MET A 78 -15.71 -12.20 12.97
N ALA A 79 -14.55 -12.83 12.71
CA ALA A 79 -13.60 -13.19 13.77
C ALA A 79 -12.89 -11.94 14.34
N ILE A 80 -12.60 -10.93 13.53
CA ILE A 80 -11.98 -9.70 14.01
C ILE A 80 -12.99 -8.79 14.75
N GLY A 81 -14.28 -8.86 14.43
CA GLY A 81 -15.32 -8.01 15.03
C GLY A 81 -14.97 -6.52 14.89
N ASN A 82 -14.97 -5.80 16.02
CA ASN A 82 -14.63 -4.36 16.05
C ASN A 82 -13.11 -4.08 16.09
N LEU A 83 -12.26 -5.09 16.02
CA LEU A 83 -10.82 -4.93 16.02
C LEU A 83 -10.32 -4.64 14.60
N ALA A 84 -9.10 -4.11 14.50
CA ALA A 84 -8.43 -3.94 13.23
C ALA A 84 -7.40 -5.04 13.00
N GLU A 85 -7.44 -5.66 11.83
CA GLU A 85 -6.47 -6.68 11.41
C GLU A 85 -5.45 -6.09 10.45
N GLN A 86 -4.17 -6.43 10.62
CA GLN A 86 -3.11 -5.94 9.74
C GLN A 86 -3.15 -6.64 8.39
N LEU A 87 -3.47 -5.87 7.34
CA LEU A 87 -3.49 -6.37 5.97
C LEU A 87 -2.12 -6.31 5.30
N ALA A 88 -1.34 -5.25 5.51
CA ALA A 88 -0.03 -5.09 4.89
C ALA A 88 0.92 -4.27 5.78
N LEU A 89 2.22 -4.54 5.63
CA LEU A 89 3.31 -3.75 6.18
C LEU A 89 4.47 -3.73 5.18
N HIS A 90 4.87 -2.53 4.72
CA HIS A 90 5.94 -2.43 3.73
C HIS A 90 6.73 -1.13 3.83
N ARG A 91 8.00 -1.19 3.46
CA ARG A 91 8.82 0.00 3.27
C ARG A 91 8.62 0.56 1.86
N ALA A 92 8.30 1.84 1.77
CA ALA A 92 8.08 2.54 0.52
C ALA A 92 8.92 3.84 0.46
N PRO A 93 9.19 4.39 -0.73
CA PRO A 93 9.87 5.67 -0.87
C PRO A 93 9.14 6.78 -0.10
N ALA A 94 9.87 7.60 0.65
CA ALA A 94 9.30 8.78 1.31
C ALA A 94 8.72 9.74 0.27
N GLY A 95 7.68 10.46 0.63
CA GLY A 95 7.02 11.42 -0.25
C GLY A 95 5.51 11.44 -0.12
N LYS A 96 4.88 12.15 -1.05
CA LYS A 96 3.41 12.29 -1.09
C LYS A 96 2.79 11.16 -1.89
N TYR A 97 1.68 10.65 -1.37
CA TYR A 97 0.80 9.67 -1.99
C TYR A 97 -0.60 10.26 -2.11
N THR A 98 -1.37 9.84 -3.11
CA THR A 98 -2.67 10.44 -3.42
C THR A 98 -3.81 9.46 -3.41
N GLN A 99 -3.54 8.18 -3.67
CA GLN A 99 -4.58 7.16 -3.82
C GLN A 99 -4.14 5.84 -3.18
N ILE A 100 -5.14 5.08 -2.76
CA ILE A 100 -4.99 3.71 -2.30
C ILE A 100 -5.89 2.84 -3.18
N ARG A 101 -5.39 1.69 -3.62
CA ARG A 101 -6.13 0.67 -4.37
C ARG A 101 -6.07 -0.64 -3.62
N ILE A 102 -7.22 -1.30 -3.50
CA ILE A 102 -7.35 -2.61 -2.88
C ILE A 102 -7.95 -3.53 -3.94
N VAL A 103 -7.42 -4.75 -4.05
CA VAL A 103 -7.93 -5.76 -4.97
C VAL A 103 -8.42 -6.95 -4.15
N VAL A 104 -9.73 -7.18 -4.21
CA VAL A 104 -10.40 -8.35 -3.65
C VAL A 104 -10.51 -9.40 -4.74
N SER A 105 -10.02 -10.60 -4.50
CA SER A 105 -10.03 -11.72 -5.46
C SER A 105 -11.27 -12.59 -5.35
N SER A 106 -11.71 -12.87 -4.13
CA SER A 106 -12.89 -13.69 -3.85
C SER A 106 -13.44 -13.41 -2.47
N VAL A 107 -14.68 -13.79 -2.24
CA VAL A 107 -15.34 -13.73 -0.94
C VAL A 107 -16.15 -15.00 -0.75
N ASP A 108 -16.04 -15.61 0.41
CA ASP A 108 -16.85 -16.75 0.85
C ASP A 108 -17.26 -16.55 2.30
N GLY A 109 -18.31 -17.23 2.70
CA GLY A 109 -18.80 -17.10 4.06
C GLY A 109 -19.84 -18.14 4.43
N VAL A 110 -20.32 -18.01 5.66
CA VAL A 110 -21.38 -18.85 6.22
C VAL A 110 -22.47 -17.94 6.77
N LEU A 111 -23.68 -18.14 6.31
CA LEU A 111 -24.86 -17.43 6.82
C LEU A 111 -25.14 -17.80 8.30
N ALA A 112 -25.98 -17.03 8.95
CA ALA A 112 -26.35 -17.26 10.34
C ALA A 112 -27.04 -18.62 10.57
N ASP A 113 -27.67 -19.20 9.54
CA ASP A 113 -28.31 -20.53 9.56
C ASP A 113 -27.33 -21.69 9.31
N GLY A 114 -26.04 -21.40 9.11
CA GLY A 114 -24.99 -22.39 8.84
C GLY A 114 -24.80 -22.73 7.35
N THR A 115 -25.51 -22.06 6.43
CA THR A 115 -25.39 -22.32 4.99
C THR A 115 -24.09 -21.70 4.44
N PRO A 116 -23.18 -22.49 3.82
CA PRO A 116 -22.01 -21.94 3.17
C PRO A 116 -22.35 -21.27 1.85
N VAL A 117 -21.75 -20.13 1.56
CA VAL A 117 -21.99 -19.33 0.35
C VAL A 117 -20.67 -18.84 -0.23
N SER A 118 -20.57 -18.87 -1.56
CA SER A 118 -19.52 -18.13 -2.29
C SER A 118 -20.15 -16.92 -2.93
N LEU A 119 -19.52 -15.76 -2.78
CA LEU A 119 -20.03 -14.52 -3.33
C LEU A 119 -19.35 -14.22 -4.67
N THR A 120 -20.15 -13.82 -5.66
CA THR A 120 -19.59 -13.33 -6.93
C THR A 120 -19.00 -11.94 -6.72
N VAL A 121 -17.77 -11.72 -7.15
CA VAL A 121 -17.07 -10.42 -7.09
C VAL A 121 -16.93 -9.89 -8.52
N PRO A 122 -17.88 -9.11 -9.04
CA PRO A 122 -17.85 -8.65 -10.44
C PRO A 122 -16.75 -7.64 -10.71
N ASP A 123 -16.46 -6.77 -9.74
CA ASP A 123 -15.36 -5.82 -9.72
C ASP A 123 -14.79 -5.79 -8.31
N GLY A 124 -13.66 -6.44 -8.14
CA GLY A 124 -12.95 -6.49 -6.86
C GLY A 124 -12.02 -5.32 -6.62
N VAL A 125 -11.95 -4.35 -7.53
CA VAL A 125 -11.03 -3.21 -7.42
C VAL A 125 -11.72 -2.03 -6.74
N LEU A 126 -11.20 -1.67 -5.58
CA LEU A 126 -11.65 -0.52 -4.83
C LEU A 126 -10.54 0.53 -4.80
N LYS A 127 -10.87 1.76 -5.18
CA LYS A 127 -9.98 2.92 -5.14
C LYS A 127 -10.52 3.99 -4.20
N THR A 128 -9.63 4.58 -3.43
CA THR A 128 -9.93 5.79 -2.66
C THR A 128 -8.90 6.88 -2.92
N VAL A 129 -9.35 8.12 -2.97
CA VAL A 129 -8.49 9.30 -3.04
C VAL A 129 -8.30 9.82 -1.63
N THR A 130 -7.21 9.40 -1.01
CA THR A 130 -6.86 9.77 0.37
C THR A 130 -5.39 10.18 0.39
N PRO A 131 -5.09 11.47 0.27
CA PRO A 131 -3.72 11.96 0.26
C PRO A 131 -3.04 11.79 1.62
N PHE A 132 -1.78 11.33 1.60
CA PHE A 132 -0.94 11.29 2.80
C PHE A 132 0.52 11.56 2.46
N ASN A 133 1.33 11.86 3.48
CA ASN A 133 2.76 12.07 3.33
C ASN A 133 3.52 11.04 4.18
N LEU A 134 4.38 10.25 3.53
CA LEU A 134 5.26 9.28 4.18
C LEU A 134 6.60 9.96 4.48
N PRO A 135 6.94 10.22 5.76
CA PRO A 135 8.23 10.83 6.10
C PRO A 135 9.37 9.84 5.94
N GLY A 136 10.54 10.32 5.55
CA GLY A 136 11.77 9.52 5.52
C GLY A 136 12.15 9.04 6.92
N GLY A 137 12.36 7.74 7.08
CA GLY A 137 12.62 7.11 8.37
C GLY A 137 11.42 6.99 9.30
N GLY A 138 10.27 7.56 8.95
CA GLY A 138 9.04 7.49 9.74
C GLY A 138 8.09 6.38 9.29
N SER A 139 6.88 6.43 9.83
CA SER A 139 5.79 5.50 9.48
C SER A 139 4.48 6.24 9.29
N VAL A 140 3.60 5.63 8.49
CA VAL A 140 2.20 6.03 8.33
C VAL A 140 1.34 4.79 8.52
N THR A 141 0.32 4.91 9.34
CA THR A 141 -0.71 3.89 9.51
C THR A 141 -1.95 4.28 8.73
N ILE A 142 -2.46 3.36 7.93
CA ILE A 142 -3.68 3.49 7.15
C ILE A 142 -4.69 2.49 7.70
N THR A 143 -5.81 2.96 8.20
CA THR A 143 -6.92 2.08 8.62
C THR A 143 -8.07 2.23 7.64
N LEU A 144 -8.43 1.14 7.00
CA LEU A 144 -9.50 1.02 6.02
C LEU A 144 -10.72 0.41 6.72
N ASP A 145 -11.77 1.19 6.82
CA ASP A 145 -13.05 0.76 7.37
C ASP A 145 -13.90 0.21 6.22
N PHE A 146 -14.07 -1.11 6.15
CA PHE A 146 -14.93 -1.72 5.15
C PHE A 146 -16.39 -1.58 5.60
N ASP A 147 -17.27 -1.23 4.68
CA ASP A 147 -18.72 -1.30 4.87
C ASP A 147 -19.20 -2.63 4.25
N LEU A 148 -19.20 -3.69 5.03
CA LEU A 148 -19.61 -5.02 4.55
C LEU A 148 -21.11 -5.08 4.31
N ASP A 149 -21.92 -4.38 5.11
CA ASP A 149 -23.37 -4.33 4.90
C ASP A 149 -23.70 -3.66 3.55
N GLY A 150 -22.96 -2.59 3.21
CA GLY A 150 -23.03 -1.95 1.89
C GLY A 150 -22.36 -2.73 0.76
N SER A 151 -21.50 -3.69 1.08
CA SER A 151 -20.73 -4.46 0.10
C SER A 151 -21.46 -5.74 -0.34
N VAL A 152 -22.27 -6.35 0.52
CA VAL A 152 -22.93 -7.64 0.29
C VAL A 152 -24.37 -7.45 -0.19
N HIS A 153 -24.69 -8.05 -1.32
CA HIS A 153 -26.02 -7.96 -1.91
C HIS A 153 -26.55 -9.35 -2.27
N SER A 154 -27.82 -9.65 -1.95
CA SER A 154 -28.50 -10.83 -2.43
C SER A 154 -29.19 -10.54 -3.78
N ALA A 155 -29.09 -11.45 -4.72
CA ALA A 155 -29.70 -11.37 -6.04
C ALA A 155 -30.35 -12.73 -6.39
N GLY A 156 -31.54 -12.98 -5.89
CA GLY A 156 -32.20 -14.30 -5.95
C GLY A 156 -31.39 -15.32 -5.13
N ASP A 157 -30.98 -16.41 -5.78
CA ASP A 157 -30.18 -17.47 -5.15
C ASP A 157 -28.67 -17.18 -5.14
N LYS A 158 -28.25 -15.96 -5.55
CA LYS A 158 -26.84 -15.57 -5.65
C LYS A 158 -26.52 -14.46 -4.68
N TRP A 159 -25.29 -14.50 -4.20
CA TRP A 159 -24.69 -13.45 -3.41
C TRP A 159 -23.63 -12.72 -4.23
N ILE A 160 -23.61 -11.40 -4.14
CA ILE A 160 -22.71 -10.53 -4.89
C ILE A 160 -21.96 -9.66 -3.87
N PHE A 161 -20.66 -9.57 -4.02
CA PHE A 161 -19.81 -8.68 -3.26
C PHE A 161 -19.27 -7.54 -4.14
N ARG A 162 -19.60 -6.32 -3.78
CA ARG A 162 -19.05 -5.10 -4.36
C ARG A 162 -18.41 -4.31 -3.24
N PRO A 163 -17.07 -4.30 -3.13
CA PRO A 163 -16.41 -3.70 -1.99
C PRO A 163 -16.72 -2.21 -1.86
N VAL A 164 -17.17 -1.81 -0.70
CA VAL A 164 -17.41 -0.42 -0.28
C VAL A 164 -16.52 -0.09 0.90
N LEU A 165 -15.89 1.07 0.88
CA LEU A 165 -15.21 1.64 2.05
C LEU A 165 -16.09 2.69 2.71
N GLY A 166 -16.18 2.62 4.01
CA GLY A 166 -16.64 3.70 4.86
C GLY A 166 -15.54 4.75 5.06
N ALA A 167 -14.97 4.83 6.23
CA ALA A 167 -13.90 5.78 6.54
C ALA A 167 -12.51 5.24 6.17
N VAL A 168 -11.61 6.14 5.74
CA VAL A 168 -10.17 5.90 5.66
C VAL A 168 -9.48 6.83 6.65
N GLN A 169 -8.74 6.28 7.59
CA GLN A 169 -8.02 7.02 8.61
C GLN A 169 -6.52 6.93 8.36
N ILE A 170 -5.84 8.07 8.44
CA ILE A 170 -4.38 8.18 8.31
C ILE A 170 -3.81 8.75 9.61
N SER A 171 -2.80 8.07 10.18
CA SER A 171 -2.12 8.49 11.40
C SER A 171 -0.61 8.23 11.36
#